data_ca55859681b5bfafed8e1299fee0eb4a
#
_entry.id   ca55859681b5bfafed8e1299fee0eb4a
#
_cell.length_a   1.000
_cell.length_b   1.000
_cell.length_c   1.000
_cell.angle_alpha   90.00
_cell.angle_beta   90.00
_cell.angle_gamma   90.00
#
_symmetry.space_group_name_H-M   'P 1'
#
loop_
_entity.id
_entity.type
_entity.pdbx_description
1 polymer ?
#
loop_
_entity_poly.entity_id
_entity_poly.type
_entity_poly.pdbx_seq_one_letter_code
_entity_poly.pdbx_strand_id
1 'polypeptide(L)'
;LIWLTACYAFPPQVAQRLPLGHQSECLLLVVLVFGLLLRVLFDSRIKRPIEHASVTLLGFFYLPFMLSFFIRLAQWGAVQHFEIPSARVGVFLASYIALVVKLSDVGAFAVGLLIGKHKMFPRISPKKSWEGLAGGLVASMAASWGMIVLAKHCAWLPGGPLLQLGTVHALVLGFVLGIVGVLGDLVESMFKRAVNIKDSA
;
A
#
# COMPACT_ATOMS: atom_id res chain seq x y z
N LEU A 1 -6.43 4.92 13.58
CA LEU A 1 -6.06 3.56 13.19
C LEU A 1 -6.76 2.52 14.07
N ILE A 2 -6.62 2.61 15.41
CA ILE A 2 -7.25 1.71 16.40
C ILE A 2 -8.79 1.69 16.24
N TRP A 3 -9.39 2.83 15.94
CA TRP A 3 -10.84 2.93 15.74
C TRP A 3 -11.30 2.33 14.40
N LEU A 4 -10.55 2.54 13.32
CA LEU A 4 -10.79 1.90 12.03
C LEU A 4 -10.63 0.37 12.12
N THR A 5 -9.60 -0.11 12.81
CA THR A 5 -9.42 -1.55 13.06
C THR A 5 -10.50 -2.11 13.99
N ALA A 6 -10.96 -1.35 14.99
CA ALA A 6 -12.03 -1.77 15.89
C ALA A 6 -13.37 -1.96 15.14
N CYS A 7 -13.73 -1.04 14.24
CA CYS A 7 -14.96 -1.17 13.43
C CYS A 7 -14.95 -2.42 12.54
N TYR A 8 -13.77 -2.90 12.14
CA TYR A 8 -13.61 -4.11 11.33
C TYR A 8 -13.32 -5.38 12.14
N ALA A 9 -12.93 -5.25 13.41
CA ALA A 9 -12.67 -6.39 14.30
C ALA A 9 -13.94 -6.96 14.93
N PHE A 10 -15.07 -6.24 14.86
CA PHE A 10 -16.34 -6.75 15.35
C PHE A 10 -16.95 -7.80 14.39
N PRO A 11 -17.58 -8.87 14.93
CA PRO A 11 -18.30 -9.82 14.10
C PRO A 11 -19.32 -9.10 13.21
N PRO A 12 -19.56 -9.58 11.98
CA PRO A 12 -20.42 -8.91 11.00
C PRO A 12 -21.83 -8.62 11.50
N GLN A 13 -22.30 -9.37 12.48
CA GLN A 13 -23.60 -9.18 13.13
C GLN A 13 -23.64 -7.92 14.01
N VAL A 14 -22.51 -7.50 14.58
CA VAL A 14 -22.39 -6.28 15.38
C VAL A 14 -22.12 -5.08 14.48
N ALA A 15 -21.32 -5.27 13.42
CA ALA A 15 -21.04 -4.24 12.43
C ALA A 15 -22.30 -3.82 11.64
N GLN A 16 -23.26 -4.72 11.42
CA GLN A 16 -24.55 -4.41 10.79
C GLN A 16 -25.51 -3.62 11.70
N ARG A 17 -25.34 -3.67 13.02
CA ARG A 17 -26.16 -2.92 13.98
C ARG A 17 -25.62 -1.51 14.27
N LEU A 18 -24.36 -1.26 13.97
CA LEU A 18 -23.78 0.07 14.06
C LEU A 18 -23.96 0.72 12.68
N PRO A 19 -24.63 1.90 12.58
CA PRO A 19 -24.80 2.61 11.30
C PRO A 19 -23.48 3.23 10.81
N LEU A 20 -22.37 2.53 11.06
CA LEU A 20 -21.00 3.00 10.97
C LEU A 20 -20.23 2.35 9.79
N GLY A 21 -20.93 2.06 8.68
CA GLY A 21 -20.32 1.64 7.43
C GLY A 21 -19.45 2.74 6.78
N HIS A 22 -19.49 2.85 5.47
CA HIS A 22 -18.76 3.89 4.71
C HIS A 22 -19.04 5.34 5.16
N GLN A 23 -20.20 5.60 5.78
CA GLN A 23 -20.57 6.92 6.29
C GLN A 23 -19.70 7.37 7.47
N SER A 24 -19.26 6.45 8.34
CA SER A 24 -18.42 6.78 9.50
C SER A 24 -16.99 7.19 9.10
N GLU A 25 -16.49 6.64 8.02
CA GLU A 25 -15.15 7.00 7.53
C GLU A 25 -15.12 8.40 6.92
N CYS A 26 -16.16 8.74 6.15
CA CYS A 26 -16.34 10.09 5.64
C CYS A 26 -16.51 11.09 6.79
N LEU A 27 -17.30 10.74 7.81
CA LEU A 27 -17.51 11.58 8.98
C LEU A 27 -16.21 11.77 9.79
N LEU A 28 -15.42 10.72 9.97
CA LEU A 28 -14.11 10.80 10.61
C LEU A 28 -13.14 11.69 9.82
N LEU A 29 -13.14 11.59 8.48
CA LEU A 29 -12.33 12.47 7.64
C LEU A 29 -12.75 13.94 7.79
N VAL A 30 -14.07 14.20 7.76
CA VAL A 30 -14.60 15.55 7.96
C VAL A 30 -14.21 16.09 9.33
N VAL A 31 -14.40 15.31 10.40
CA VAL A 31 -14.03 15.70 11.77
C VAL A 31 -12.52 15.96 11.89
N LEU A 32 -11.70 15.13 11.25
CA LEU A 32 -10.24 15.30 11.26
C LEU A 32 -9.83 16.58 10.53
N VAL A 33 -10.36 16.82 9.33
CA VAL A 33 -10.05 18.04 8.56
C VAL A 33 -10.52 19.27 9.32
N PHE A 34 -11.77 19.26 9.84
CA PHE A 34 -12.32 20.37 10.61
C PHE A 34 -11.56 20.62 11.90
N GLY A 35 -11.21 19.56 12.64
CA GLY A 35 -10.40 19.64 13.86
C GLY A 35 -9.01 20.22 13.59
N LEU A 36 -8.39 19.83 12.47
CA LEU A 36 -7.10 20.39 12.07
C LEU A 36 -7.21 21.87 11.72
N LEU A 37 -8.25 22.27 10.96
CA LEU A 37 -8.49 23.68 10.62
C LEU A 37 -8.75 24.53 11.85
N LEU A 38 -9.57 24.04 12.80
CA LEU A 38 -9.79 24.69 14.07
C LEU A 38 -8.49 24.84 14.86
N ARG A 39 -7.69 23.78 14.97
CA ARG A 39 -6.40 23.84 15.63
C ARG A 39 -5.48 24.89 15.00
N VAL A 40 -5.38 24.92 13.69
CA VAL A 40 -4.57 25.92 12.96
C VAL A 40 -5.09 27.33 13.19
N LEU A 41 -6.41 27.50 13.29
CA LEU A 41 -7.05 28.81 13.51
C LEU A 41 -6.79 29.35 14.92
N PHE A 42 -6.86 28.49 15.94
CA PHE A 42 -6.75 28.92 17.33
C PHE A 42 -5.33 28.86 17.90
N ASP A 43 -4.37 28.19 17.24
CA ASP A 43 -2.99 28.11 17.69
C ASP A 43 -2.12 29.22 17.10
N SER A 44 -2.02 30.33 17.83
CA SER A 44 -1.22 31.50 17.42
C SER A 44 0.31 31.24 17.30
N ARG A 45 0.79 30.05 17.72
CA ARG A 45 2.20 29.64 17.58
C ARG A 45 2.54 29.20 16.17
N ILE A 46 1.55 28.88 15.36
CA ILE A 46 1.72 28.40 13.98
C ILE A 46 2.01 29.58 13.07
N LYS A 47 3.29 29.78 12.72
CA LYS A 47 3.73 30.88 11.85
C LYS A 47 3.30 30.69 10.39
N ARG A 48 3.12 29.44 9.91
CA ARG A 48 2.77 29.10 8.53
C ARG A 48 1.59 28.11 8.51
N PRO A 49 0.36 28.61 8.68
CA PRO A 49 -0.81 27.77 8.90
C PRO A 49 -1.10 26.83 7.73
N ILE A 50 -0.97 27.29 6.48
CA ILE A 50 -1.23 26.50 5.27
C ILE A 50 -0.20 25.37 5.14
N GLU A 51 1.08 25.65 5.33
CA GLU A 51 2.13 24.63 5.24
C GLU A 51 1.93 23.56 6.33
N HIS A 52 1.63 23.97 7.55
CA HIS A 52 1.37 23.06 8.67
C HIS A 52 0.16 22.16 8.40
N ALA A 53 -0.95 22.73 7.93
CA ALA A 53 -2.15 21.98 7.58
C ALA A 53 -1.88 20.99 6.44
N SER A 54 -1.19 21.44 5.39
CA SER A 54 -0.87 20.61 4.22
C SER A 54 0.01 19.41 4.58
N VAL A 55 1.07 19.61 5.38
CA VAL A 55 1.97 18.53 5.81
C VAL A 55 1.24 17.54 6.70
N THR A 56 0.38 18.03 7.61
CA THR A 56 -0.38 17.16 8.52
C THR A 56 -1.41 16.32 7.75
N LEU A 57 -2.16 16.93 6.83
CA LEU A 57 -3.11 16.23 5.96
C LEU A 57 -2.40 15.20 5.07
N LEU A 58 -1.28 15.60 4.46
CA LEU A 58 -0.50 14.72 3.62
C LEU A 58 -0.01 13.50 4.41
N GLY A 59 0.54 13.69 5.62
CA GLY A 59 0.96 12.61 6.49
C GLY A 59 -0.18 11.68 6.87
N PHE A 60 -1.37 12.23 7.12
CA PHE A 60 -2.55 11.43 7.42
C PHE A 60 -3.02 10.61 6.21
N PHE A 61 -3.12 11.22 5.04
CA PHE A 61 -3.54 10.51 3.83
C PHE A 61 -2.51 9.48 3.37
N TYR A 62 -1.23 9.80 3.48
CA TYR A 62 -0.17 8.92 3.01
C TYR A 62 0.00 7.67 3.88
N LEU A 63 0.03 7.81 5.19
CA LEU A 63 0.28 6.66 6.09
C LEU A 63 -1.02 5.98 6.56
N PRO A 64 -1.85 6.59 7.44
CA PRO A 64 -2.99 5.88 8.03
C PRO A 64 -4.07 5.53 7.01
N PHE A 65 -4.35 6.43 6.06
CA PHE A 65 -5.41 6.21 5.08
C PHE A 65 -5.01 5.13 4.07
N MET A 66 -3.80 5.15 3.52
CA MET A 66 -3.31 4.10 2.63
C MET A 66 -3.24 2.74 3.34
N LEU A 67 -2.77 2.71 4.60
CA LEU A 67 -2.72 1.48 5.38
C LEU A 67 -4.13 0.91 5.63
N SER A 68 -5.15 1.75 5.75
CA SER A 68 -6.54 1.30 5.92
C SER A 68 -7.03 0.46 4.73
N PHE A 69 -6.64 0.80 3.50
CA PHE A 69 -6.97 -0.01 2.33
C PHE A 69 -6.33 -1.40 2.37
N PHE A 70 -5.10 -1.49 2.86
CA PHE A 70 -4.42 -2.77 3.02
C PHE A 70 -5.12 -3.67 4.04
N ILE A 71 -5.58 -3.08 5.16
CA ILE A 71 -6.38 -3.79 6.17
C ILE A 71 -7.72 -4.24 5.59
N ARG A 72 -8.41 -3.38 4.83
CA ARG A 72 -9.66 -3.73 4.14
C ARG A 72 -9.47 -4.89 3.16
N LEU A 73 -8.39 -4.88 2.40
CA LEU A 73 -8.07 -5.96 1.50
C LEU A 73 -7.87 -7.27 2.25
N ALA A 74 -7.15 -7.23 3.39
CA ALA A 74 -6.96 -8.41 4.23
C ALA A 74 -8.28 -8.97 4.81
N GLN A 75 -9.27 -8.10 5.04
CA GLN A 75 -10.58 -8.47 5.56
C GLN A 75 -11.63 -8.75 4.46
N TRP A 76 -11.34 -8.41 3.21
CA TRP A 76 -12.29 -8.50 2.10
C TRP A 76 -12.88 -9.90 1.91
N GLY A 77 -12.09 -10.93 2.12
CA GLY A 77 -12.54 -12.30 2.07
C GLY A 77 -13.59 -12.65 3.15
N ALA A 78 -13.61 -11.94 4.28
CA ALA A 78 -14.57 -12.20 5.36
C ALA A 78 -15.98 -11.67 5.07
N VAL A 79 -16.11 -10.74 4.13
CA VAL A 79 -17.39 -10.09 3.77
C VAL A 79 -18.08 -10.79 2.60
N GLN A 80 -17.35 -11.48 1.76
CA GLN A 80 -17.92 -12.25 0.64
C GLN A 80 -18.18 -13.69 1.12
N HIS A 81 -19.40 -14.18 0.93
CA HIS A 81 -19.83 -15.55 1.27
C HIS A 81 -19.17 -16.61 0.37
N PHE A 82 -17.85 -16.71 0.42
CA PHE A 82 -17.14 -17.83 -0.20
C PHE A 82 -17.17 -19.05 0.73
N GLU A 83 -17.38 -20.25 0.20
CA GLU A 83 -17.40 -21.54 0.94
C GLU A 83 -16.08 -21.89 1.62
N ILE A 84 -14.98 -21.20 1.28
CA ILE A 84 -13.68 -21.30 1.95
C ILE A 84 -13.64 -20.31 3.12
N PRO A 85 -12.94 -20.62 4.25
CA PRO A 85 -12.80 -19.68 5.36
C PRO A 85 -12.31 -18.32 4.85
N SER A 86 -13.23 -17.41 4.68
CA SER A 86 -13.16 -16.19 3.87
C SER A 86 -12.06 -15.22 4.33
N ALA A 87 -11.72 -15.22 5.62
CA ALA A 87 -10.62 -14.40 6.17
C ALA A 87 -9.25 -14.76 5.58
N ARG A 88 -9.02 -16.03 5.22
CA ARG A 88 -7.72 -16.46 4.65
C ARG A 88 -7.48 -15.91 3.24
N VAL A 89 -8.54 -15.71 2.45
CA VAL A 89 -8.42 -15.17 1.09
C VAL A 89 -7.92 -13.72 1.10
N GLY A 90 -8.49 -12.88 1.98
CA GLY A 90 -8.06 -11.49 2.10
C GLY A 90 -6.62 -11.36 2.59
N VAL A 91 -6.23 -12.15 3.59
CA VAL A 91 -4.84 -12.19 4.07
C VAL A 91 -3.90 -12.65 2.97
N PHE A 92 -4.30 -13.65 2.18
CA PHE A 92 -3.50 -14.14 1.05
C PHE A 92 -3.33 -13.04 -0.02
N LEU A 93 -4.38 -12.30 -0.36
CA LEU A 93 -4.31 -11.19 -1.32
C LEU A 93 -3.40 -10.07 -0.81
N ALA A 94 -3.51 -9.70 0.45
CA ALA A 94 -2.63 -8.70 1.07
C ALA A 94 -1.16 -9.16 1.07
N SER A 95 -0.92 -10.43 1.43
CA SER A 95 0.42 -11.03 1.40
C SER A 95 0.98 -11.11 -0.01
N TYR A 96 0.15 -11.43 -1.01
CA TYR A 96 0.51 -11.44 -2.42
C TYR A 96 1.03 -10.09 -2.88
N ILE A 97 0.27 -9.00 -2.63
CA ILE A 97 0.68 -7.65 -3.00
C ILE A 97 1.99 -7.28 -2.30
N ALA A 98 2.08 -7.50 -0.98
CA ALA A 98 3.28 -7.18 -0.22
C ALA A 98 4.52 -7.93 -0.74
N LEU A 99 4.38 -9.23 -1.05
CA LEU A 99 5.47 -10.05 -1.54
C LEU A 99 5.92 -9.61 -2.94
N VAL A 100 4.98 -9.37 -3.87
CA VAL A 100 5.30 -8.94 -5.23
C VAL A 100 6.04 -7.61 -5.23
N VAL A 101 5.59 -6.63 -4.42
CA VAL A 101 6.26 -5.34 -4.28
C VAL A 101 7.65 -5.50 -3.65
N LYS A 102 7.78 -6.31 -2.59
CA LYS A 102 9.08 -6.56 -1.96
C LYS A 102 10.08 -7.27 -2.87
N LEU A 103 9.64 -8.23 -3.66
CA LEU A 103 10.50 -8.89 -4.65
C LEU A 103 10.88 -7.95 -5.80
N SER A 104 10.01 -7.01 -6.18
CA SER A 104 10.35 -5.91 -7.09
C SER A 104 11.52 -5.07 -6.55
N ASP A 105 11.46 -4.68 -5.27
CA ASP A 105 12.53 -3.91 -4.64
C ASP A 105 13.87 -4.68 -4.61
N VAL A 106 13.81 -5.97 -4.24
CA VAL A 106 14.99 -6.85 -4.24
C VAL A 106 15.57 -7.00 -5.65
N GLY A 107 14.72 -7.22 -6.66
CA GLY A 107 15.14 -7.32 -8.06
C GLY A 107 15.76 -6.02 -8.57
N ALA A 108 15.12 -4.89 -8.26
CA ALA A 108 15.63 -3.57 -8.62
C ALA A 108 16.98 -3.27 -7.96
N PHE A 109 17.15 -3.65 -6.70
CA PHE A 109 18.41 -3.48 -5.97
C PHE A 109 19.50 -4.37 -6.56
N ALA A 110 19.23 -5.66 -6.78
CA ALA A 110 20.21 -6.63 -7.29
C ALA A 110 20.72 -6.22 -8.68
N VAL A 111 19.79 -5.94 -9.62
CA VAL A 111 20.16 -5.55 -10.99
C VAL A 111 20.79 -4.16 -11.00
N GLY A 112 20.28 -3.22 -10.21
CA GLY A 112 20.83 -1.88 -10.10
C GLY A 112 22.25 -1.86 -9.53
N LEU A 113 22.59 -2.78 -8.63
CA LEU A 113 23.93 -2.96 -8.07
C LEU A 113 24.91 -3.54 -9.10
N LEU A 114 24.46 -4.57 -9.86
CA LEU A 114 25.32 -5.29 -10.79
C LEU A 114 25.60 -4.52 -12.08
N ILE A 115 24.58 -3.91 -12.68
CA ILE A 115 24.65 -3.31 -14.02
C ILE A 115 24.11 -1.89 -14.11
N GLY A 116 23.69 -1.28 -12.99
CA GLY A 116 23.05 0.05 -12.97
C GLY A 116 24.00 1.19 -13.32
N LYS A 117 24.01 1.62 -14.57
CA LYS A 117 24.85 2.72 -15.09
C LYS A 117 24.07 4.03 -15.19
N HIS A 118 22.82 4.00 -15.64
CA HIS A 118 22.03 5.18 -15.93
C HIS A 118 21.13 5.53 -14.75
N LYS A 119 21.42 6.65 -14.07
CA LYS A 119 20.61 7.11 -12.94
C LYS A 119 19.26 7.65 -13.39
N MET A 120 18.16 7.22 -12.74
CA MET A 120 16.80 7.61 -13.11
C MET A 120 16.47 9.04 -12.60
N PHE A 121 16.62 9.27 -11.30
CA PHE A 121 16.28 10.54 -10.65
C PHE A 121 17.40 11.00 -9.70
N PRO A 122 18.54 11.57 -10.22
CA PRO A 122 19.70 11.92 -9.39
C PRO A 122 19.37 12.87 -8.23
N ARG A 123 18.40 13.77 -8.41
CA ARG A 123 18.01 14.76 -7.41
C ARG A 123 17.17 14.18 -6.27
N ILE A 124 16.32 13.18 -6.54
CA ILE A 124 15.37 12.59 -5.58
C ILE A 124 15.99 11.35 -4.95
N SER A 125 16.42 10.40 -5.79
CA SER A 125 16.99 9.13 -5.37
C SER A 125 18.22 8.77 -6.24
N PRO A 126 19.44 9.15 -5.82
CA PRO A 126 20.67 8.96 -6.61
C PRO A 126 21.06 7.48 -6.73
N LYS A 127 20.49 6.60 -5.92
CA LYS A 127 20.79 5.15 -5.95
C LYS A 127 19.99 4.41 -7.01
N LYS A 128 18.85 4.95 -7.49
CA LYS A 128 17.97 4.28 -8.48
C LYS A 128 18.49 4.44 -9.90
N SER A 129 18.49 3.33 -10.65
CA SER A 129 18.88 3.27 -12.07
C SER A 129 17.76 2.72 -12.94
N TRP A 130 17.78 3.02 -14.23
CA TRP A 130 16.84 2.48 -15.21
C TRP A 130 16.97 0.98 -15.37
N GLU A 131 18.19 0.46 -15.34
CA GLU A 131 18.47 -0.99 -15.37
C GLU A 131 17.89 -1.68 -14.12
N GLY A 132 18.03 -1.04 -12.96
CA GLY A 132 17.40 -1.51 -11.73
C GLY A 132 15.90 -1.55 -11.83
N LEU A 133 15.24 -0.53 -12.42
CA LEU A 133 13.81 -0.54 -12.67
C LEU A 133 13.40 -1.74 -13.52
N ALA A 134 14.10 -1.98 -14.63
CA ALA A 134 13.82 -3.14 -15.50
C ALA A 134 13.93 -4.45 -14.73
N GLY A 135 14.98 -4.61 -13.91
CA GLY A 135 15.17 -5.78 -13.04
C GLY A 135 14.04 -5.95 -12.03
N GLY A 136 13.59 -4.86 -11.41
CA GLY A 136 12.45 -4.86 -10.49
C GLY A 136 11.15 -5.28 -11.15
N LEU A 137 10.87 -4.76 -12.37
CA LEU A 137 9.68 -5.14 -13.13
C LEU A 137 9.68 -6.61 -13.53
N VAL A 138 10.82 -7.14 -13.96
CA VAL A 138 10.95 -8.57 -14.28
C VAL A 138 10.75 -9.41 -13.01
N ALA A 139 11.33 -9.01 -11.89
CA ALA A 139 11.19 -9.70 -10.61
C ALA A 139 9.74 -9.69 -10.11
N SER A 140 9.03 -8.55 -10.21
CA SER A 140 7.62 -8.45 -9.82
C SER A 140 6.70 -9.30 -10.70
N MET A 141 6.94 -9.34 -12.01
CA MET A 141 6.18 -10.19 -12.93
C MET A 141 6.42 -11.68 -12.63
N ALA A 142 7.66 -12.08 -12.42
CA ALA A 142 8.01 -13.46 -12.05
C ALA A 142 7.41 -13.86 -10.70
N ALA A 143 7.47 -12.97 -9.70
CA ALA A 143 6.87 -13.18 -8.38
C ALA A 143 5.35 -13.33 -8.46
N SER A 144 4.69 -12.47 -9.21
CA SER A 144 3.24 -12.50 -9.41
C SER A 144 2.81 -13.81 -10.08
N TRP A 145 3.46 -14.17 -11.17
CA TRP A 145 3.19 -15.43 -11.87
C TRP A 145 3.47 -16.65 -10.97
N GLY A 146 4.62 -16.67 -10.30
CA GLY A 146 5.00 -17.77 -9.41
C GLY A 146 4.02 -17.96 -8.26
N MET A 147 3.54 -16.88 -7.63
CA MET A 147 2.53 -16.95 -6.57
C MET A 147 1.19 -17.50 -7.05
N ILE A 148 0.74 -17.12 -8.25
CA ILE A 148 -0.50 -17.64 -8.82
C ILE A 148 -0.36 -19.11 -9.18
N VAL A 149 0.78 -19.52 -9.76
CA VAL A 149 1.06 -20.94 -10.03
C VAL A 149 1.10 -21.73 -8.73
N LEU A 150 1.80 -21.21 -7.71
CA LEU A 150 1.87 -21.86 -6.39
C LEU A 150 0.47 -22.02 -5.77
N ALA A 151 -0.37 -20.97 -5.84
CA ALA A 151 -1.73 -21.03 -5.33
C ALA A 151 -2.60 -22.06 -6.06
N LYS A 152 -2.39 -22.28 -7.37
CA LYS A 152 -3.09 -23.29 -8.15
C LYS A 152 -2.70 -24.73 -7.80
N HIS A 153 -1.44 -24.94 -7.45
CA HIS A 153 -0.92 -26.27 -7.11
C HIS A 153 -1.07 -26.63 -5.62
N CYS A 154 -1.14 -25.63 -4.74
CA CYS A 154 -1.23 -25.83 -3.30
C CYS A 154 -2.68 -25.67 -2.83
N ALA A 155 -3.40 -26.79 -2.66
CA ALA A 155 -4.81 -26.81 -2.24
C ALA A 155 -5.08 -26.13 -0.88
N TRP A 156 -4.07 -25.96 -0.02
CA TRP A 156 -4.18 -25.28 1.27
C TRP A 156 -4.03 -23.76 1.17
N LEU A 157 -3.57 -23.22 0.03
CA LEU A 157 -3.47 -21.79 -0.22
C LEU A 157 -4.83 -21.26 -0.72
N PRO A 158 -5.44 -20.32 0.00
CA PRO A 158 -6.73 -19.77 -0.36
C PRO A 158 -6.59 -18.71 -1.46
N GLY A 159 -6.20 -19.12 -2.68
CA GLY A 159 -5.93 -18.19 -3.78
C GLY A 159 -7.13 -17.37 -4.24
N GLY A 160 -8.37 -17.77 -3.86
CA GLY A 160 -9.59 -17.03 -4.18
C GLY A 160 -9.66 -16.60 -5.66
N PRO A 161 -9.95 -15.31 -5.94
CA PRO A 161 -10.07 -14.81 -7.31
C PRO A 161 -8.76 -14.90 -8.12
N LEU A 162 -7.60 -14.97 -7.49
CA LEU A 162 -6.31 -15.13 -8.20
C LEU A 162 -6.21 -16.47 -8.92
N LEU A 163 -6.91 -17.52 -8.47
CA LEU A 163 -6.90 -18.84 -9.10
C LEU A 163 -7.55 -18.82 -10.51
N GLN A 164 -8.45 -17.86 -10.75
CA GLN A 164 -9.11 -17.69 -12.04
C GLN A 164 -8.25 -16.92 -13.05
N LEU A 165 -7.17 -16.30 -12.60
CA LEU A 165 -6.30 -15.50 -13.47
C LEU A 165 -5.46 -16.40 -14.39
N GLY A 166 -5.42 -16.04 -15.67
CA GLY A 166 -4.48 -16.61 -16.63
C GLY A 166 -3.06 -16.04 -16.45
N THR A 167 -2.08 -16.68 -17.09
CA THR A 167 -0.67 -16.26 -17.06
C THR A 167 -0.49 -14.79 -17.46
N VAL A 168 -1.20 -14.34 -18.51
CA VAL A 168 -1.10 -12.95 -18.98
C VAL A 168 -1.56 -11.97 -17.91
N HIS A 169 -2.68 -12.25 -17.25
CA HIS A 169 -3.20 -11.40 -16.17
C HIS A 169 -2.23 -11.34 -14.98
N ALA A 170 -1.59 -12.47 -14.66
CA ALA A 170 -0.58 -12.53 -13.61
C ALA A 170 0.62 -11.62 -13.92
N LEU A 171 1.12 -11.67 -15.16
CA LEU A 171 2.23 -10.84 -15.61
C LEU A 171 1.87 -9.34 -15.61
N VAL A 172 0.67 -9.00 -16.11
CA VAL A 172 0.18 -7.61 -16.12
C VAL A 172 0.02 -7.08 -14.68
N LEU A 173 -0.55 -7.87 -13.77
CA LEU A 173 -0.64 -7.49 -12.35
C LEU A 173 0.73 -7.27 -11.72
N GLY A 174 1.68 -8.18 -11.97
CA GLY A 174 3.05 -8.04 -11.48
C GLY A 174 3.71 -6.77 -12.01
N PHE A 175 3.54 -6.46 -13.29
CA PHE A 175 4.04 -5.25 -13.93
C PHE A 175 3.46 -3.99 -13.30
N VAL A 176 2.12 -3.92 -13.14
CA VAL A 176 1.45 -2.77 -12.52
C VAL A 176 1.88 -2.59 -11.07
N LEU A 177 1.91 -3.66 -10.28
CA LEU A 177 2.35 -3.61 -8.88
C LEU A 177 3.82 -3.18 -8.76
N GLY A 178 4.68 -3.63 -9.67
CA GLY A 178 6.09 -3.20 -9.74
C GLY A 178 6.22 -1.70 -10.00
N ILE A 179 5.47 -1.16 -10.98
CA ILE A 179 5.47 0.29 -11.26
C ILE A 179 4.96 1.07 -10.05
N VAL A 180 3.83 0.68 -9.48
CA VAL A 180 3.23 1.35 -8.32
C VAL A 180 4.18 1.32 -7.12
N GLY A 181 4.86 0.19 -6.89
CA GLY A 181 5.88 0.06 -5.84
C GLY A 181 7.02 1.07 -6.01
N VAL A 182 7.59 1.14 -7.22
CA VAL A 182 8.68 2.09 -7.53
C VAL A 182 8.23 3.54 -7.38
N LEU A 183 7.01 3.88 -7.82
CA LEU A 183 6.45 5.22 -7.65
C LEU A 183 6.25 5.56 -6.18
N GLY A 184 5.75 4.62 -5.37
CA GLY A 184 5.59 4.80 -3.92
C GLY A 184 6.92 5.12 -3.23
N ASP A 185 7.99 4.38 -3.56
CA ASP A 185 9.31 4.60 -3.00
C ASP A 185 9.95 5.93 -3.47
N LEU A 186 9.67 6.36 -4.71
CA LEU A 186 10.08 7.70 -5.19
C LEU A 186 9.36 8.82 -4.43
N VAL A 187 8.07 8.68 -4.17
CA VAL A 187 7.28 9.64 -3.38
C VAL A 187 7.81 9.71 -1.95
N GLU A 188 8.09 8.57 -1.32
CA GLU A 188 8.71 8.50 0.00
C GLU A 188 10.08 9.20 0.02
N SER A 189 10.92 8.93 -0.97
CA SER A 189 12.23 9.57 -1.12
C SER A 189 12.11 11.08 -1.30
N MET A 190 11.11 11.55 -2.05
CA MET A 190 10.82 12.98 -2.22
C MET A 190 10.43 13.63 -0.88
N PHE A 191 9.58 13.00 -0.07
CA PHE A 191 9.20 13.51 1.24
C PHE A 191 10.40 13.59 2.20
N LYS A 192 11.24 12.56 2.24
CA LYS A 192 12.48 12.58 3.04
C LYS A 192 13.38 13.77 2.67
N ARG A 193 13.51 14.07 1.38
CA ARG A 193 14.29 15.24 0.92
C ARG A 193 13.64 16.57 1.27
N ALA A 194 12.30 16.67 1.18
CA ALA A 194 11.56 17.90 1.51
C ALA A 194 11.71 18.29 2.99
N VAL A 195 11.88 17.30 3.87
CA VAL A 195 12.04 17.52 5.33
C VAL A 195 13.52 17.58 5.75
N ASN A 196 14.48 17.58 4.79
CA ASN A 196 15.93 17.54 5.05
C ASN A 196 16.40 16.36 5.93
N ILE A 197 15.60 15.32 6.07
CA ILE A 197 16.00 14.10 6.73
C ILE A 197 16.76 13.25 5.70
N LYS A 198 18.07 13.27 5.83
CA LYS A 198 18.95 12.39 5.08
C LYS A 198 19.01 11.07 5.85
N ASP A 199 18.54 10.00 5.21
CA ASP A 199 18.62 8.60 5.66
C ASP A 199 18.97 8.44 7.16
N SER A 200 17.94 8.21 7.99
CA SER A 200 18.18 7.58 9.28
C SER A 200 18.75 6.19 8.99
N ALA A 201 20.04 6.03 9.20
CA ALA A 201 20.71 4.75 9.23
C ALA A 201 20.07 3.84 10.28
#